data_dc7304fd94e0957cc25119af174304bd
#
_entry.id   dc7304fd94e0957cc25119af174304bd
#
_cell.length_a   1.000
_cell.length_b   1.000
_cell.length_c   1.000
_cell.angle_alpha   90.00
_cell.angle_beta   90.00
_cell.angle_gamma   90.00
#
_symmetry.space_group_name_H-M   'P 1'
#
loop_
_entity.id
_entity.type
_entity.pdbx_description
1 polymer ?
#
loop_
_entity_poly.entity_id
_entity_poly.type
_entity_poly.pdbx_seq_one_letter_code
_entity_poly.pdbx_strand_id
1 'polypeptide(L)'
;QNYKQAIINARDRSNVVTGRSTGHPVRCLRNKLTARFEELETSGASVEDIEKLGTGRLRAAVVDGDIEWGSLMAGQSSALIHDVRPAAEILQNMFAEAADVITRLPRFES
;
A
#
# COMPACT_ATOMS: atom_id res chain seq x y z
N GLN A 1 -6.32 12.73 4.33
CA GLN A 1 -6.01 13.34 3.02
C GLN A 1 -4.59 12.98 2.55
N ASN A 2 -3.56 13.17 3.39
CA ASN A 2 -2.15 12.92 3.04
C ASN A 2 -1.89 11.47 2.58
N TYR A 3 -2.48 10.48 3.27
CA TYR A 3 -2.35 9.08 2.92
C TYR A 3 -2.87 8.78 1.50
N LYS A 4 -4.04 9.33 1.13
CA LYS A 4 -4.58 9.19 -0.23
C LYS A 4 -3.65 9.82 -1.27
N GLN A 5 -3.11 11.01 -0.96
CA GLN A 5 -2.17 11.68 -1.87
C GLN A 5 -0.87 10.90 -2.02
N ALA A 6 -0.38 10.27 -0.96
CA ALA A 6 0.80 9.40 -1.03
C ALA A 6 0.57 8.20 -1.96
N ILE A 7 -0.65 7.62 -1.97
CA ILE A 7 -1.01 6.54 -2.91
C ILE A 7 -1.02 7.06 -4.35
N ILE A 8 -1.63 8.22 -4.62
CA ILE A 8 -1.68 8.80 -5.97
C ILE A 8 -0.28 9.11 -6.51
N ASN A 9 0.62 9.54 -5.64
CA ASN A 9 2.02 9.82 -6.01
C ASN A 9 2.87 8.56 -6.14
N ALA A 10 2.34 7.38 -5.77
CA ALA A 10 3.08 6.13 -5.84
C ALA A 10 3.39 5.72 -7.29
N ARG A 11 4.53 5.06 -7.46
CA ARG A 11 5.02 4.50 -8.73
C ARG A 11 5.38 3.04 -8.52
N ASP A 12 5.72 2.32 -9.58
CA ASP A 12 6.01 0.88 -9.55
C ASP A 12 6.99 0.44 -8.46
N ARG A 13 7.98 1.29 -8.15
CA ARG A 13 9.01 1.00 -7.13
C ARG A 13 8.77 1.67 -5.79
N SER A 14 7.59 2.24 -5.57
CA SER A 14 7.25 2.93 -4.32
C SER A 14 6.94 1.98 -3.16
N ASN A 15 6.73 0.70 -3.43
CA ASN A 15 6.39 -0.30 -2.43
C ASN A 15 7.62 -1.03 -1.90
N VAL A 16 7.57 -1.42 -0.64
CA VAL A 16 8.52 -2.30 0.03
C VAL A 16 7.78 -3.24 0.99
N VAL A 17 8.34 -4.40 1.24
CA VAL A 17 7.84 -5.33 2.27
C VAL A 17 8.80 -5.29 3.45
N THR A 18 8.28 -4.93 4.62
CA THR A 18 9.00 -4.89 5.91
C THR A 18 8.43 -5.92 6.87
N GLY A 19 9.13 -6.20 7.98
CA GLY A 19 8.67 -7.12 9.01
C GLY A 19 8.78 -8.60 8.65
N ARG A 20 9.61 -8.96 7.69
CA ARG A 20 9.81 -10.37 7.31
C ARG A 20 10.37 -11.20 8.47
N SER A 21 11.29 -10.62 9.24
CA SER A 21 11.93 -11.25 10.40
C SER A 21 10.98 -11.49 11.57
N THR A 22 9.87 -10.74 11.65
CA THR A 22 8.85 -10.91 12.69
C THR A 22 7.83 -12.02 12.37
N GLY A 23 7.81 -12.54 11.15
CA GLY A 23 6.77 -13.45 10.67
C GLY A 23 5.47 -12.73 10.25
N HIS A 24 5.41 -11.42 10.35
CA HIS A 24 4.27 -10.59 9.97
C HIS A 24 4.64 -9.57 8.88
N PRO A 25 4.96 -10.03 7.65
CA PRO A 25 5.36 -9.12 6.58
C PRO A 25 4.21 -8.21 6.15
N VAL A 26 4.52 -6.93 5.97
CA VAL A 26 3.57 -5.91 5.51
C VAL A 26 4.14 -5.17 4.31
N ARG A 27 3.33 -4.99 3.29
CA ARG A 27 3.68 -4.16 2.13
C ARG A 27 3.21 -2.73 2.36
N CYS A 28 4.15 -1.79 2.26
CA CYS A 28 3.91 -0.37 2.49
C CYS A 28 4.54 0.48 1.40
N LEU A 29 4.10 1.73 1.28
CA LEU A 29 4.84 2.76 0.55
C LEU A 29 6.13 3.10 1.30
N ARG A 30 7.21 3.32 0.55
CA ARG A 30 8.52 3.69 1.12
C ARG A 30 8.46 5.06 1.79
N ASN A 31 8.97 5.13 3.00
CA ASN A 31 9.10 6.35 3.79
C ASN A 31 10.20 6.17 4.86
N LYS A 32 10.31 7.11 5.80
CA LYS A 32 11.30 7.02 6.89
C LYS A 32 11.09 5.80 7.79
N LEU A 33 9.82 5.44 8.04
CA LEU A 33 9.52 4.26 8.84
C LEU A 33 10.03 2.99 8.17
N THR A 34 9.74 2.79 6.88
CA THR A 34 10.19 1.58 6.16
C THR A 34 11.72 1.48 6.07
N ALA A 35 12.41 2.62 5.89
CA ALA A 35 13.86 2.65 5.91
C ALA A 35 14.41 2.22 7.29
N ARG A 36 13.79 2.68 8.37
CA ARG A 36 14.16 2.27 9.72
C ARG A 36 13.90 0.79 10.00
N PHE A 37 12.81 0.22 9.46
CA PHE A 37 12.59 -1.22 9.50
C PHE A 37 13.70 -1.99 8.79
N GLU A 38 14.06 -1.57 7.58
CA GLU A 38 15.12 -2.21 6.78
C GLU A 38 16.47 -2.17 7.54
N GLU A 39 16.80 -1.05 8.18
CA GLU A 39 18.01 -0.92 9.01
C GLU A 39 18.01 -1.91 10.19
N LEU A 40 16.91 -1.99 10.95
CA LEU A 40 16.81 -2.89 12.09
C LEU A 40 16.86 -4.37 11.65
N GLU A 41 16.14 -4.73 10.60
CA GLU A 41 16.16 -6.10 10.06
C GLU A 41 17.57 -6.48 9.56
N THR A 42 18.28 -5.56 8.90
CA THR A 42 19.64 -5.80 8.40
C THR A 42 20.66 -5.90 9.53
N SER A 43 20.50 -5.13 10.60
CA SER A 43 21.38 -5.17 11.77
C SER A 43 21.15 -6.39 12.69
N GLY A 44 20.12 -7.18 12.41
CA GLY A 44 19.76 -8.33 13.25
C GLY A 44 19.13 -7.94 14.58
N ALA A 45 18.42 -6.82 14.63
CA ALA A 45 17.66 -6.40 15.80
C ALA A 45 16.65 -7.45 16.22
N SER A 46 16.29 -7.46 17.51
CA SER A 46 15.30 -8.41 18.02
C SER A 46 13.91 -8.19 17.40
N VAL A 47 13.12 -9.27 17.33
CA VAL A 47 11.72 -9.18 16.87
C VAL A 47 10.95 -8.17 17.72
N GLU A 48 11.18 -8.17 19.03
CA GLU A 48 10.53 -7.24 19.98
C GLU A 48 10.82 -5.77 19.66
N ASP A 49 12.06 -5.43 19.31
CA ASP A 49 12.44 -4.06 18.95
C ASP A 49 11.79 -3.62 17.62
N ILE A 50 11.69 -4.53 16.67
CA ILE A 50 11.04 -4.30 15.38
C ILE A 50 9.53 -4.09 15.57
N GLU A 51 8.88 -4.91 16.40
CA GLU A 51 7.44 -4.76 16.72
C GLU A 51 7.15 -3.47 17.46
N LYS A 52 8.01 -3.05 18.40
CA LYS A 52 7.90 -1.76 19.09
C LYS A 52 7.93 -0.59 18.10
N LEU A 53 8.81 -0.64 17.10
CA LEU A 53 8.85 0.38 16.05
C LEU A 53 7.53 0.45 15.28
N GLY A 54 6.89 -0.69 15.00
CA GLY A 54 5.64 -0.78 14.22
C GLY A 54 4.39 -0.36 15.00
N THR A 55 4.45 -0.40 16.33
CA THR A 55 3.28 -0.15 17.19
C THR A 55 2.72 1.26 16.98
N GLY A 56 1.42 1.35 16.68
CA GLY A 56 0.70 2.61 16.49
C GLY A 56 0.93 3.31 15.14
N ARG A 57 1.83 2.80 14.28
CA ARG A 57 2.21 3.49 13.03
C ARG A 57 1.11 3.51 11.98
N LEU A 58 0.26 2.48 11.93
CA LEU A 58 -0.91 2.51 11.04
C LEU A 58 -1.90 3.60 11.48
N ARG A 59 -2.15 3.73 12.77
CA ARG A 59 -3.01 4.80 13.31
C ARG A 59 -2.45 6.17 12.97
N ALA A 60 -1.14 6.38 13.16
CA ALA A 60 -0.47 7.64 12.81
C ALA A 60 -0.69 8.00 11.33
N ALA A 61 -0.57 7.03 10.42
CA ALA A 61 -0.82 7.26 8.99
C ALA A 61 -2.29 7.63 8.70
N VAL A 62 -3.24 6.87 9.26
CA VAL A 62 -4.66 6.97 8.88
C VAL A 62 -5.36 8.14 9.59
N VAL A 63 -5.10 8.33 10.88
CA VAL A 63 -5.77 9.33 11.72
C VAL A 63 -5.03 10.65 11.70
N ASP A 64 -3.72 10.61 11.97
CA ASP A 64 -2.91 11.81 12.12
C ASP A 64 -2.35 12.32 10.78
N GLY A 65 -2.41 11.49 9.72
CA GLY A 65 -1.92 11.84 8.39
C GLY A 65 -0.39 11.89 8.28
N ASP A 66 0.30 11.19 9.19
CA ASP A 66 1.76 11.08 9.19
C ASP A 66 2.23 10.16 8.06
N ILE A 67 2.67 10.76 6.97
CA ILE A 67 3.18 10.02 5.80
C ILE A 67 4.67 9.69 5.90
N GLU A 68 5.39 10.26 6.84
CA GLU A 68 6.83 10.02 7.01
C GLU A 68 7.12 8.85 7.94
N TRP A 69 6.42 8.79 9.09
CA TRP A 69 6.60 7.79 10.13
C TRP A 69 5.38 6.89 10.33
N GLY A 70 4.32 7.10 9.55
CA GLY A 70 3.16 6.23 9.54
C GLY A 70 3.36 5.01 8.65
N SER A 71 2.67 3.92 8.96
CA SER A 71 2.63 2.72 8.11
C SER A 71 1.61 2.91 6.99
N LEU A 72 2.11 3.22 5.79
CA LEU A 72 1.29 3.45 4.59
C LEU A 72 1.08 2.11 3.85
N MET A 73 0.24 1.24 4.41
CA MET A 73 -0.06 -0.05 3.81
C MET A 73 -0.69 0.12 2.43
N ALA A 74 -0.07 -0.43 1.40
CA ALA A 74 -0.56 -0.35 0.04
C ALA A 74 -0.01 -1.50 -0.81
N GLY A 75 -0.87 -2.11 -1.62
CA GLY A 75 -0.49 -3.17 -2.55
C GLY A 75 0.30 -2.65 -3.75
N GLN A 76 0.82 -3.55 -4.57
CA GLN A 76 1.57 -3.20 -5.78
C GLN A 76 0.72 -2.41 -6.79
N SER A 77 -0.58 -2.71 -6.87
CA SER A 77 -1.53 -2.02 -7.74
C SER A 77 -1.80 -0.56 -7.35
N SER A 78 -1.28 -0.08 -6.21
CA SER A 78 -1.41 1.32 -5.80
C SER A 78 -0.86 2.31 -6.83
N ALA A 79 0.17 1.90 -7.59
CA ALA A 79 0.73 2.71 -8.68
C ALA A 79 -0.22 2.93 -9.86
N LEU A 80 -1.32 2.18 -9.95
CA LEU A 80 -2.37 2.33 -10.97
C LEU A 80 -3.48 3.29 -10.54
N ILE A 81 -3.45 3.82 -9.32
CA ILE A 81 -4.44 4.74 -8.79
C ILE A 81 -4.00 6.18 -9.08
N HIS A 82 -4.81 6.92 -9.82
CA HIS A 82 -4.45 8.26 -10.29
C HIS A 82 -5.35 9.37 -9.74
N ASP A 83 -6.48 9.02 -9.12
CA ASP A 83 -7.44 9.99 -8.61
C ASP A 83 -8.14 9.52 -7.32
N VAL A 84 -8.87 10.43 -6.70
CA VAL A 84 -9.73 10.16 -5.54
C VAL A 84 -11.16 10.49 -5.93
N ARG A 85 -12.00 9.46 -5.97
CA ARG A 85 -13.42 9.57 -6.33
C ARG A 85 -14.33 9.07 -5.21
N PRO A 86 -15.60 9.45 -5.20
CA PRO A 86 -16.60 8.82 -4.35
C PRO A 86 -16.65 7.30 -4.56
N ALA A 87 -16.85 6.54 -3.49
CA ALA A 87 -16.86 5.07 -3.57
C ALA A 87 -17.92 4.53 -4.54
N ALA A 88 -19.10 5.16 -4.59
CA ALA A 88 -20.15 4.80 -5.52
C ALA A 88 -19.73 4.93 -6.99
N GLU A 89 -19.03 6.00 -7.34
CA GLU A 89 -18.50 6.23 -8.68
C GLU A 89 -17.43 5.18 -9.05
N ILE A 90 -16.53 4.87 -8.11
CA ILE A 90 -15.51 3.83 -8.33
C ILE A 90 -16.18 2.50 -8.64
N LEU A 91 -17.17 2.08 -7.85
CA LEU A 91 -17.90 0.83 -8.08
C LEU A 91 -18.60 0.81 -9.43
N GLN A 92 -19.32 1.88 -9.79
CA GLN A 92 -20.01 1.98 -11.08
C GLN A 92 -19.04 1.86 -12.26
N ASN A 93 -17.89 2.54 -12.18
CA ASN A 93 -16.86 2.47 -13.21
C ASN A 93 -16.26 1.06 -13.33
N MET A 94 -15.98 0.39 -12.21
CA MET A 94 -15.46 -0.99 -12.23
C MET A 94 -16.44 -1.94 -12.95
N PHE A 95 -17.72 -1.86 -12.70
CA PHE A 95 -18.72 -2.69 -13.38
C PHE A 95 -18.85 -2.33 -14.87
N ALA A 96 -18.82 -1.04 -15.22
CA ALA A 96 -18.89 -0.61 -16.62
C ALA A 96 -17.67 -1.08 -17.41
N GLU A 97 -16.47 -0.93 -16.85
CA GLU A 97 -15.23 -1.39 -17.47
C GLU A 97 -15.21 -2.92 -17.62
N ALA A 98 -15.68 -3.67 -16.62
CA ALA A 98 -15.78 -5.12 -16.69
C ALA A 98 -16.72 -5.58 -17.81
N ALA A 99 -17.89 -4.94 -17.94
CA ALA A 99 -18.84 -5.22 -19.01
C ALA A 99 -18.24 -4.95 -20.39
N ASP A 100 -17.51 -3.84 -20.57
CA ASP A 100 -16.84 -3.49 -21.80
C ASP A 100 -15.73 -4.49 -22.16
N VAL A 101 -14.93 -4.92 -21.19
CA VAL A 101 -13.92 -5.96 -21.40
C VAL A 101 -14.54 -7.27 -21.86
N ILE A 102 -15.63 -7.72 -21.21
CA ILE A 102 -16.33 -8.97 -21.58
C ILE A 102 -16.80 -8.92 -23.02
N THR A 103 -17.32 -7.78 -23.50
CA THR A 103 -17.79 -7.65 -24.90
C THR A 103 -16.65 -7.72 -25.92
N ARG A 104 -15.43 -7.40 -25.52
CA ARG A 104 -14.23 -7.39 -26.38
C ARG A 104 -13.43 -8.68 -26.33
N LEU A 105 -13.75 -9.60 -25.42
CA LEU A 105 -13.06 -10.88 -25.36
C LEU A 105 -13.36 -11.72 -26.60
N PRO A 106 -12.34 -12.34 -27.22
CA PRO A 106 -12.56 -13.26 -28.34
C PRO A 106 -13.44 -14.42 -27.86
N ARG A 107 -14.45 -14.77 -28.64
CA ARG A 107 -15.23 -16.01 -28.41
C ARG A 107 -14.31 -17.16 -28.79
N PHE A 108 -13.95 -17.98 -27.83
CA PHE A 108 -13.31 -19.27 -28.11
C PHE A 108 -14.42 -20.17 -28.65
N GLU A 109 -14.42 -20.42 -29.96
CA GLU A 109 -15.23 -21.47 -30.54
C GLU A 109 -14.61 -22.82 -30.11
N SER A 110 -15.39 -23.62 -29.42
CA SER A 110 -15.03 -24.98 -29.00
C SER A 110 -15.08 -25.96 -30.18
#